data_4afba9af8f05991fee7428f1b21001b7
#
_entry.id   4afba9af8f05991fee7428f1b21001b7
#
_cell.length_a   1.000
_cell.length_b   1.000
_cell.length_c   1.000
_cell.angle_alpha   90.00
_cell.angle_beta   90.00
_cell.angle_gamma   90.00
#
_symmetry.space_group_name_H-M   'P 1'
#
loop_
_entity.id
_entity.type
_entity.pdbx_description
1 polymer ?
#
loop_
_entity_poly.entity_id
_entity_poly.type
_entity_poly.pdbx_seq_one_letter_code
_entity_poly.pdbx_strand_id
1 'polypeptide(L)'
;MSMHLYSIIFYSLLLISSVIGNEGPLQYPEPHEGWDDGDCQSLQIQSPIDIPPVEDNSVVIDDGSHAEIKDLVYTNINSGEVKFDHGHKWTTEELDVGYLDIYLNETLYKYKLHSFHFHLYSEHRLQNKQYPMELHLVHKNLNKDDSINQNLVIAILFDYKDNIENKFLKDINLAEEKKINDASIVDLINKNDAFYYYKGSLTTVPCTENVNWIVFKDIRSMSFEQFNKFKNWVEKSNPSYYGVGYGNARGPKKLNGRKVYIENFEEEITSNGKYWFSILPITTFLIYPIFIFYYHSSIKK
;
A
#
# COMPACT_ATOMS: atom_id res chain seq x y z
N MET A 1 23.19 -29.50 50.74
CA MET A 1 23.39 -29.73 49.30
C MET A 1 22.16 -29.38 48.48
N SER A 2 21.46 -28.28 48.85
CA SER A 2 20.13 -27.95 48.25
C SER A 2 20.00 -26.45 47.79
N MET A 3 20.98 -25.61 48.06
CA MET A 3 20.90 -24.18 47.68
C MET A 3 21.60 -23.79 46.38
N HIS A 4 22.38 -24.67 45.77
CA HIS A 4 23.08 -24.35 44.50
C HIS A 4 22.30 -24.71 43.23
N LEU A 5 21.24 -25.52 43.34
CA LEU A 5 20.45 -25.91 42.19
C LEU A 5 19.43 -24.80 41.75
N TYR A 6 18.93 -24.01 42.70
CA TYR A 6 17.99 -22.93 42.41
C TYR A 6 18.64 -21.70 41.75
N SER A 7 19.93 -21.49 42.00
CA SER A 7 20.66 -20.35 41.43
C SER A 7 20.96 -20.55 39.94
N ILE A 8 21.14 -21.78 39.47
CA ILE A 8 21.47 -22.09 38.08
C ILE A 8 20.20 -22.03 37.21
N ILE A 9 19.03 -22.38 37.74
CA ILE A 9 17.75 -22.31 37.02
C ILE A 9 17.31 -20.87 36.86
N PHE A 10 17.58 -20.00 37.83
CA PHE A 10 17.22 -18.58 37.74
C PHE A 10 18.12 -17.81 36.74
N TYR A 11 19.40 -18.17 36.62
CA TYR A 11 20.30 -17.58 35.62
C TYR A 11 20.03 -18.08 34.19
N SER A 12 19.57 -19.30 34.02
CA SER A 12 19.18 -19.82 32.70
C SER A 12 17.85 -19.25 32.21
N LEU A 13 16.93 -18.89 33.10
CA LEU A 13 15.67 -18.18 32.73
C LEU A 13 15.88 -16.69 32.44
N LEU A 14 16.87 -16.06 33.06
CA LEU A 14 17.24 -14.65 32.76
C LEU A 14 18.02 -14.49 31.45
N LEU A 15 18.68 -15.54 30.98
CA LEU A 15 19.40 -15.53 29.71
C LEU A 15 18.49 -15.85 28.51
N ILE A 16 17.30 -16.45 28.74
CA ILE A 16 16.31 -16.70 27.67
C ILE A 16 15.41 -15.49 27.44
N SER A 17 15.26 -14.61 28.43
CA SER A 17 14.45 -13.37 28.28
C SER A 17 15.20 -12.21 27.58
N SER A 18 16.51 -12.33 27.38
CA SER A 18 17.32 -11.31 26.70
C SER A 18 17.60 -11.59 25.22
N VAL A 19 17.03 -12.65 24.66
CA VAL A 19 17.15 -13.01 23.22
C VAL A 19 15.81 -12.81 22.46
N ILE A 20 14.77 -12.32 23.12
CA ILE A 20 13.69 -11.63 22.40
C ILE A 20 14.18 -10.19 22.23
N GLY A 21 15.29 -10.06 21.50
CA GLY A 21 15.76 -8.78 21.04
C GLY A 21 14.66 -8.15 20.22
N ASN A 22 14.40 -6.90 20.49
CA ASN A 22 13.88 -5.93 19.55
C ASN A 22 14.67 -6.10 18.24
N GLU A 23 14.29 -7.04 17.39
CA GLU A 23 14.67 -6.98 15.99
C GLU A 23 13.97 -5.76 15.46
N GLY A 24 14.68 -4.65 15.42
CA GLY A 24 14.28 -3.48 14.68
C GLY A 24 13.89 -3.92 13.26
N PRO A 25 13.09 -3.13 12.54
CA PRO A 25 12.65 -3.49 11.21
C PRO A 25 13.86 -3.95 10.40
N LEU A 26 13.75 -5.15 9.80
CA LEU A 26 14.78 -5.73 8.97
C LEU A 26 15.21 -4.67 7.95
N GLN A 27 16.37 -4.07 8.14
CA GLN A 27 16.97 -3.16 7.17
C GLN A 27 17.43 -4.02 6.00
N TYR A 28 16.61 -4.09 4.96
CA TYR A 28 17.05 -4.63 3.69
C TYR A 28 18.07 -3.65 3.10
N PRO A 29 19.25 -4.12 2.69
CA PRO A 29 20.18 -3.27 1.96
C PRO A 29 19.50 -2.74 0.69
N GLU A 30 19.89 -1.55 0.27
CA GLU A 30 19.36 -0.94 -0.93
C GLU A 30 19.58 -1.86 -2.14
N PRO A 31 18.53 -2.46 -2.73
CA PRO A 31 18.70 -3.17 -3.98
C PRO A 31 19.02 -2.14 -5.07
N HIS A 32 20.01 -2.46 -5.92
CA HIS A 32 20.42 -1.65 -7.07
C HIS A 32 21.19 -0.34 -6.77
N GLU A 33 22.34 -0.46 -6.14
CA GLU A 33 23.49 0.36 -6.49
C GLU A 33 23.80 0.04 -7.95
N GLY A 34 23.38 0.89 -8.88
CA GLY A 34 23.74 0.68 -10.29
C GLY A 34 22.69 1.02 -11.33
N TRP A 35 21.53 1.59 -10.96
CA TRP A 35 20.66 2.19 -11.95
C TRP A 35 21.14 3.62 -12.27
N ASP A 36 22.12 3.69 -13.18
CA ASP A 36 22.74 4.94 -13.60
C ASP A 36 22.03 5.58 -14.79
N ASP A 37 20.97 4.95 -15.31
CA ASP A 37 20.28 5.35 -16.53
C ASP A 37 19.06 6.24 -16.27
N GLY A 38 18.86 7.20 -17.16
CA GLY A 38 17.69 8.06 -17.19
C GLY A 38 17.49 8.88 -15.91
N ASP A 39 16.22 9.06 -15.54
CA ASP A 39 15.80 9.82 -14.36
C ASP A 39 16.10 9.10 -13.03
N CYS A 40 16.65 7.88 -13.07
CA CYS A 40 16.96 7.09 -11.86
C CYS A 40 17.96 7.80 -10.94
N GLN A 41 18.83 8.65 -11.49
CA GLN A 41 19.76 9.51 -10.75
C GLN A 41 19.11 10.82 -10.27
N SER A 42 17.91 11.14 -10.74
CA SER A 42 17.16 12.30 -10.25
C SER A 42 16.87 12.14 -8.76
N LEU A 43 17.10 13.18 -8.00
CA LEU A 43 16.78 13.23 -6.58
C LEU A 43 15.49 14.02 -6.32
N GLN A 44 14.72 14.34 -7.35
CA GLN A 44 13.57 15.24 -7.27
C GLN A 44 12.31 14.50 -6.77
N ILE A 45 11.61 13.82 -7.66
CA ILE A 45 10.31 13.22 -7.37
C ILE A 45 10.28 11.70 -7.63
N GLN A 46 11.30 11.01 -7.15
CA GLN A 46 11.48 9.58 -7.34
C GLN A 46 10.59 8.72 -6.42
N SER A 47 10.29 7.49 -6.90
CA SER A 47 9.55 6.42 -6.19
C SER A 47 10.39 5.14 -6.09
N PRO A 48 10.07 4.24 -5.17
CA PRO A 48 9.05 4.33 -4.11
C PRO A 48 9.44 5.29 -3.00
N ILE A 49 8.58 5.49 -2.02
CA ILE A 49 8.86 6.24 -0.80
C ILE A 49 8.54 5.42 0.45
N ASP A 50 9.14 5.80 1.56
CA ASP A 50 8.64 5.44 2.89
C ASP A 50 7.57 6.48 3.29
N ILE A 51 6.33 6.04 3.43
CA ILE A 51 5.21 6.90 3.78
C ILE A 51 5.26 7.16 5.29
N PRO A 52 5.43 8.43 5.71
CA PRO A 52 5.50 8.78 7.12
C PRO A 52 4.17 8.54 7.87
N PRO A 53 4.17 8.54 9.20
CA PRO A 53 2.93 8.51 9.98
C PRO A 53 2.07 9.76 9.71
N VAL A 54 0.76 9.65 9.95
CA VAL A 54 -0.21 10.73 9.65
C VAL A 54 0.11 12.02 10.45
N GLU A 55 0.74 11.87 11.60
CA GLU A 55 1.16 13.00 12.47
C GLU A 55 2.38 13.76 11.92
N ASP A 56 3.07 13.23 10.92
CA ASP A 56 4.20 13.91 10.28
C ASP A 56 3.72 15.09 9.43
N ASN A 57 4.43 16.21 9.50
CA ASN A 57 4.10 17.42 8.75
C ASN A 57 4.15 17.27 7.23
N SER A 58 4.74 16.20 6.70
CA SER A 58 4.75 15.89 5.27
C SER A 58 3.48 15.16 4.80
N VAL A 59 2.68 14.62 5.74
CA VAL A 59 1.39 14.00 5.45
C VAL A 59 0.27 15.02 5.68
N VAL A 60 -0.68 15.07 4.75
CA VAL A 60 -1.84 15.98 4.77
C VAL A 60 -3.10 15.13 4.70
N ILE A 61 -3.98 15.28 5.68
CA ILE A 61 -5.33 14.73 5.59
C ILE A 61 -6.06 15.55 4.52
N ASP A 62 -6.41 14.91 3.43
CA ASP A 62 -7.04 15.57 2.30
C ASP A 62 -8.57 15.54 2.41
N ASP A 63 -9.20 16.52 1.80
CA ASP A 63 -10.65 16.68 1.75
C ASP A 63 -11.22 16.31 0.36
N GLY A 64 -10.43 15.58 -0.46
CA GLY A 64 -10.75 15.23 -1.83
C GLY A 64 -10.25 16.26 -2.86
N SER A 65 -9.58 17.33 -2.41
CA SER A 65 -9.11 18.38 -3.33
C SER A 65 -7.90 17.97 -4.16
N HIS A 66 -7.05 17.05 -3.67
CA HIS A 66 -5.85 16.60 -4.38
C HIS A 66 -6.06 15.29 -5.12
N ALA A 67 -6.75 14.31 -4.51
CA ALA A 67 -7.10 13.05 -5.17
C ALA A 67 -8.40 12.48 -4.61
N GLU A 68 -9.37 12.16 -5.45
CA GLU A 68 -10.62 11.50 -5.07
C GLU A 68 -10.98 10.43 -6.10
N ILE A 69 -11.06 9.17 -5.69
CA ILE A 69 -11.54 8.10 -6.57
C ILE A 69 -13.05 8.22 -6.72
N LYS A 70 -13.48 8.63 -7.92
CA LYS A 70 -14.88 8.74 -8.25
C LYS A 70 -15.51 7.39 -8.53
N ASP A 71 -14.85 6.59 -9.37
CA ASP A 71 -15.36 5.29 -9.76
C ASP A 71 -14.23 4.30 -10.13
N LEU A 72 -14.48 3.02 -9.85
CA LEU A 72 -13.64 1.89 -10.20
C LEU A 72 -14.48 0.92 -11.04
N VAL A 73 -14.33 0.97 -12.35
CA VAL A 73 -15.12 0.17 -13.29
C VAL A 73 -14.24 -0.91 -13.89
N TYR A 74 -14.05 -2.00 -13.16
CA TYR A 74 -13.29 -3.15 -13.64
C TYR A 74 -14.19 -4.34 -13.88
N THR A 75 -13.89 -5.06 -14.94
CA THR A 75 -14.41 -6.39 -15.21
C THR A 75 -13.40 -7.45 -14.81
N ASN A 76 -13.81 -8.71 -14.77
CA ASN A 76 -12.89 -9.79 -14.50
C ASN A 76 -11.83 -9.91 -15.59
N ILE A 77 -10.62 -10.32 -15.19
CA ILE A 77 -9.54 -10.63 -16.12
C ILE A 77 -9.81 -12.01 -16.71
N ASN A 78 -10.30 -12.04 -17.93
CA ASN A 78 -10.64 -13.28 -18.66
C ASN A 78 -9.56 -13.71 -19.65
N SER A 79 -8.54 -12.89 -19.85
CA SER A 79 -7.42 -13.16 -20.74
C SER A 79 -6.20 -12.40 -20.27
N GLY A 80 -5.08 -13.03 -20.27
CA GLY A 80 -3.81 -12.41 -19.94
C GLY A 80 -2.74 -13.49 -20.02
N GLU A 81 -1.64 -13.18 -20.66
CA GLU A 81 -0.47 -14.01 -20.61
C GLU A 81 0.47 -13.45 -19.57
N VAL A 82 0.81 -14.28 -18.59
CA VAL A 82 1.77 -13.90 -17.57
C VAL A 82 3.16 -14.07 -18.15
N LYS A 83 3.98 -13.03 -17.96
CA LYS A 83 5.37 -13.01 -18.41
C LYS A 83 6.29 -12.70 -17.23
N PHE A 84 7.51 -13.18 -17.35
CA PHE A 84 8.62 -12.72 -16.52
C PHE A 84 9.34 -11.59 -17.26
N ASP A 85 8.97 -10.35 -16.96
CA ASP A 85 9.44 -9.19 -17.68
C ASP A 85 10.89 -8.85 -17.28
N HIS A 86 11.78 -8.79 -18.28
CA HIS A 86 13.21 -8.47 -18.14
C HIS A 86 13.94 -9.19 -17.00
N GLY A 87 13.44 -10.37 -16.60
CA GLY A 87 14.02 -11.13 -15.50
C GLY A 87 13.72 -10.54 -14.11
N HIS A 88 12.76 -9.63 -13.96
CA HIS A 88 12.58 -8.88 -12.72
C HIS A 88 11.26 -9.10 -12.02
N LYS A 89 10.16 -9.30 -12.72
CA LYS A 89 8.83 -9.29 -12.13
C LYS A 89 7.85 -10.22 -12.83
N TRP A 90 6.90 -10.77 -12.06
CA TRP A 90 5.75 -11.46 -12.59
C TRP A 90 4.73 -10.43 -13.05
N THR A 91 4.35 -10.42 -14.31
CA THR A 91 3.56 -9.36 -14.93
C THR A 91 2.56 -9.87 -15.95
N THR A 92 1.53 -9.08 -16.22
CA THR A 92 0.68 -9.18 -17.41
C THR A 92 0.50 -7.80 -18.01
N GLU A 93 0.36 -7.72 -19.31
CA GLU A 93 0.26 -6.48 -20.08
C GLU A 93 -0.93 -6.48 -21.02
N GLU A 94 -1.26 -5.30 -21.56
CA GLU A 94 -2.31 -5.09 -22.56
C GLU A 94 -3.70 -5.51 -22.07
N LEU A 95 -3.98 -5.29 -20.80
CA LEU A 95 -5.29 -5.56 -20.21
C LEU A 95 -6.36 -4.61 -20.77
N ASP A 96 -7.52 -5.15 -21.07
CA ASP A 96 -8.73 -4.39 -21.39
C ASP A 96 -9.86 -4.77 -20.42
N VAL A 97 -9.66 -4.46 -19.16
CA VAL A 97 -10.55 -4.91 -18.07
C VAL A 97 -11.18 -3.75 -17.30
N GLY A 98 -11.01 -2.50 -17.78
CA GLY A 98 -11.75 -1.40 -17.19
C GLY A 98 -10.96 -0.12 -16.93
N TYR A 99 -11.58 0.74 -16.15
CA TYR A 99 -11.19 2.13 -15.97
C TYR A 99 -11.25 2.53 -14.50
N LEU A 100 -10.41 3.51 -14.18
CA LEU A 100 -10.45 4.33 -12.98
C LEU A 100 -10.84 5.75 -13.38
N ASP A 101 -11.94 6.26 -12.82
CA ASP A 101 -12.28 7.67 -12.87
C ASP A 101 -11.85 8.31 -11.55
N ILE A 102 -11.02 9.35 -11.63
CA ILE A 102 -10.41 10.00 -10.46
C ILE A 102 -10.32 11.52 -10.67
N TYR A 103 -10.64 12.28 -9.64
CA TYR A 103 -10.26 13.69 -9.58
C TYR A 103 -8.82 13.80 -9.11
N LEU A 104 -8.02 14.61 -9.81
CA LEU A 104 -6.69 15.03 -9.41
C LEU A 104 -6.64 16.55 -9.46
N ASN A 105 -6.44 17.21 -8.34
CA ASN A 105 -6.52 18.65 -8.20
C ASN A 105 -7.81 19.20 -8.87
N GLU A 106 -8.97 18.65 -8.44
CA GLU A 106 -10.31 19.02 -8.89
C GLU A 106 -10.61 18.73 -10.39
N THR A 107 -9.66 18.18 -11.14
CA THR A 107 -9.84 17.80 -12.54
C THR A 107 -10.12 16.32 -12.69
N LEU A 108 -11.22 15.97 -13.36
CA LEU A 108 -11.58 14.56 -13.58
C LEU A 108 -10.73 13.96 -14.69
N TYR A 109 -10.08 12.85 -14.38
CA TYR A 109 -9.31 12.02 -15.30
C TYR A 109 -9.92 10.64 -15.42
N LYS A 110 -9.78 10.04 -16.61
CA LYS A 110 -10.12 8.65 -16.87
C LYS A 110 -8.87 7.88 -17.25
N TYR A 111 -8.53 6.89 -16.44
CA TYR A 111 -7.38 6.02 -16.64
C TYR A 111 -7.82 4.60 -16.97
N LYS A 112 -7.25 4.03 -18.04
CA LYS A 112 -7.45 2.62 -18.41
C LYS A 112 -6.40 1.77 -17.73
N LEU A 113 -6.81 0.65 -17.10
CA LEU A 113 -5.86 -0.35 -16.63
C LEU A 113 -5.12 -0.95 -17.81
N HIS A 114 -3.79 -0.86 -17.80
CA HIS A 114 -2.92 -1.34 -18.85
C HIS A 114 -2.23 -2.65 -18.50
N SER A 115 -1.70 -2.75 -17.28
CA SER A 115 -0.96 -3.92 -16.82
C SER A 115 -0.95 -3.99 -15.30
N PHE A 116 -0.55 -5.15 -14.78
CA PHE A 116 -0.17 -5.26 -13.36
C PHE A 116 1.08 -6.13 -13.20
N HIS A 117 1.77 -5.94 -12.09
CA HIS A 117 2.94 -6.73 -11.74
C HIS A 117 3.17 -6.75 -10.22
N PHE A 118 3.97 -7.71 -9.78
CA PHE A 118 4.29 -7.92 -8.38
C PHE A 118 5.75 -7.70 -8.07
N HIS A 119 6.00 -7.20 -6.88
CA HIS A 119 7.31 -7.09 -6.27
C HIS A 119 7.45 -8.03 -5.07
N LEU A 120 8.51 -8.77 -5.01
CA LEU A 120 8.98 -9.50 -3.86
C LEU A 120 9.87 -8.56 -3.07
N TYR A 121 9.51 -8.35 -2.01
CA TYR A 121 9.14 -7.42 -0.97
C TYR A 121 8.49 -6.15 -1.53
N SER A 122 7.84 -5.40 -0.64
CA SER A 122 7.22 -4.14 -1.05
C SER A 122 8.26 -3.10 -1.38
N GLU A 123 7.99 -2.30 -2.40
CA GLU A 123 8.77 -1.13 -2.76
C GLU A 123 8.44 0.04 -1.83
N HIS A 124 7.14 0.30 -1.60
CA HIS A 124 6.72 1.27 -0.58
C HIS A 124 6.89 0.69 0.82
N ARG A 125 7.15 1.60 1.75
CA ARG A 125 7.11 1.32 3.19
C ARG A 125 6.04 2.18 3.84
N LEU A 126 5.44 1.68 4.91
CA LEU A 126 4.60 2.46 5.78
C LEU A 126 5.28 2.58 7.14
N GLN A 127 5.72 3.78 7.50
CA GLN A 127 6.37 4.06 8.79
C GLN A 127 7.58 3.14 9.04
N ASN A 128 8.49 3.07 8.06
CA ASN A 128 9.67 2.19 8.01
C ASN A 128 9.36 0.68 7.92
N LYS A 129 8.09 0.26 7.91
CA LYS A 129 7.75 -1.15 7.74
C LYS A 129 7.69 -1.51 6.26
N GLN A 130 8.50 -2.47 5.84
CA GLN A 130 8.41 -3.14 4.56
C GLN A 130 7.51 -4.36 4.67
N TYR A 131 6.75 -4.65 3.63
CA TYR A 131 5.81 -5.76 3.58
C TYR A 131 6.32 -6.88 2.67
N PRO A 132 5.83 -8.12 2.84
CA PRO A 132 6.31 -9.26 2.07
C PRO A 132 6.11 -9.16 0.56
N MET A 133 5.06 -8.48 0.10
CA MET A 133 4.76 -8.36 -1.33
C MET A 133 3.98 -7.07 -1.62
N GLU A 134 4.16 -6.54 -2.84
CA GLU A 134 3.41 -5.39 -3.35
C GLU A 134 2.92 -5.66 -4.77
N LEU A 135 1.68 -5.31 -5.05
CA LEU A 135 1.07 -5.32 -6.38
C LEU A 135 0.99 -3.90 -6.92
N HIS A 136 1.43 -3.69 -8.14
CA HIS A 136 1.22 -2.47 -8.89
C HIS A 136 0.19 -2.68 -10.01
N LEU A 137 -0.88 -1.88 -10.01
CA LEU A 137 -1.85 -1.77 -11.09
C LEU A 137 -1.52 -0.52 -11.90
N VAL A 138 -0.97 -0.70 -13.07
CA VAL A 138 -0.49 0.40 -13.93
C VAL A 138 -1.60 0.86 -14.85
N HIS A 139 -1.94 2.13 -14.79
CA HIS A 139 -2.97 2.76 -15.59
C HIS A 139 -2.40 3.81 -16.53
N LYS A 140 -3.01 3.95 -17.69
CA LYS A 140 -2.70 4.97 -18.68
C LYS A 140 -3.86 5.94 -18.83
N ASN A 141 -3.56 7.24 -18.86
CA ASN A 141 -4.53 8.27 -19.14
C ASN A 141 -5.10 8.10 -20.55
N LEU A 142 -6.42 8.18 -20.70
CA LEU A 142 -7.04 8.17 -22.02
C LEU A 142 -6.79 9.45 -22.81
N ASN A 143 -6.55 10.57 -22.14
CA ASN A 143 -6.07 11.78 -22.77
C ASN A 143 -4.56 11.70 -23.00
N LYS A 144 -4.17 11.33 -24.22
CA LYS A 144 -2.76 11.15 -24.60
C LYS A 144 -1.97 12.46 -24.71
N ASP A 145 -2.65 13.60 -24.79
CA ASP A 145 -2.01 14.91 -24.92
C ASP A 145 -1.56 15.48 -23.56
N ASP A 146 -2.03 14.91 -22.46
CA ASP A 146 -1.61 15.30 -21.11
C ASP A 146 -0.33 14.55 -20.70
N SER A 147 0.81 15.12 -21.03
CA SER A 147 2.13 14.53 -20.72
C SER A 147 2.46 14.48 -19.21
N ILE A 148 1.77 15.28 -18.38
CA ILE A 148 2.04 15.36 -16.94
C ILE A 148 1.31 14.28 -16.16
N ASN A 149 0.12 13.89 -16.61
CA ASN A 149 -0.72 12.90 -15.94
C ASN A 149 -0.91 11.63 -16.78
N GLN A 150 0.12 11.21 -17.53
CA GLN A 150 0.04 10.03 -18.39
C GLN A 150 -0.11 8.73 -17.63
N ASN A 151 0.53 8.61 -16.47
CA ASN A 151 0.59 7.38 -15.70
C ASN A 151 -0.02 7.59 -14.32
N LEU A 152 -0.82 6.60 -13.91
CA LEU A 152 -1.27 6.44 -12.53
C LEU A 152 -1.01 4.99 -12.12
N VAL A 153 -0.42 4.78 -10.95
CA VAL A 153 -0.18 3.45 -10.42
C VAL A 153 -0.86 3.32 -9.07
N ILE A 154 -1.66 2.26 -8.92
CA ILE A 154 -2.20 1.85 -7.63
C ILE A 154 -1.27 0.79 -7.05
N ALA A 155 -0.82 1.00 -5.83
CA ALA A 155 -0.02 0.07 -5.04
C ALA A 155 -0.86 -0.57 -3.94
N ILE A 156 -0.78 -1.91 -3.84
CA ILE A 156 -1.48 -2.71 -2.84
C ILE A 156 -0.44 -3.58 -2.12
N LEU A 157 -0.36 -3.40 -0.81
CA LEU A 157 0.58 -4.12 0.06
C LEU A 157 -0.05 -5.40 0.60
N PHE A 158 0.74 -6.47 0.72
CA PHE A 158 0.29 -7.76 1.24
C PHE A 158 1.15 -8.21 2.42
N ASP A 159 0.47 -8.84 3.40
CA ASP A 159 1.12 -9.49 4.52
C ASP A 159 0.52 -10.90 4.73
N TYR A 160 1.36 -11.85 5.16
CA TYR A 160 0.93 -13.22 5.47
C TYR A 160 0.73 -13.46 6.98
N LYS A 161 0.72 -12.39 7.78
CA LYS A 161 0.59 -12.46 9.24
C LYS A 161 -0.62 -13.29 9.69
N ASP A 162 -1.77 -13.10 9.03
CA ASP A 162 -3.02 -13.78 9.38
C ASP A 162 -3.17 -15.13 8.67
N ASN A 163 -2.26 -15.46 7.75
CA ASN A 163 -2.23 -16.70 6.95
C ASN A 163 -3.57 -17.01 6.25
N ILE A 164 -4.24 -15.97 5.74
CA ILE A 164 -5.51 -16.09 5.02
C ILE A 164 -5.24 -16.13 3.52
N GLU A 165 -5.73 -17.17 2.83
CA GLU A 165 -5.60 -17.26 1.37
C GLU A 165 -6.26 -16.06 0.70
N ASN A 166 -5.52 -15.40 -0.19
CA ASN A 166 -6.04 -14.32 -1.02
C ASN A 166 -6.65 -14.88 -2.29
N LYS A 167 -7.94 -14.56 -2.52
CA LYS A 167 -8.68 -15.08 -3.67
C LYS A 167 -8.11 -14.61 -5.01
N PHE A 168 -7.76 -13.33 -5.14
CA PHE A 168 -7.19 -12.80 -6.38
C PHE A 168 -5.87 -13.48 -6.72
N LEU A 169 -4.97 -13.63 -5.75
CA LEU A 169 -3.67 -14.31 -5.95
C LEU A 169 -3.84 -15.78 -6.37
N LYS A 170 -4.90 -16.43 -5.88
CA LYS A 170 -5.26 -17.79 -6.29
C LYS A 170 -5.79 -17.82 -7.72
N ASP A 171 -6.73 -16.94 -8.05
CA ASP A 171 -7.41 -16.93 -9.36
C ASP A 171 -6.46 -16.56 -10.50
N ILE A 172 -5.46 -15.71 -10.26
CA ILE A 172 -4.40 -15.41 -11.23
C ILE A 172 -3.34 -16.51 -11.34
N ASN A 173 -3.43 -17.59 -10.55
CA ASN A 173 -2.38 -18.60 -10.46
C ASN A 173 -1.00 -18.01 -10.15
N LEU A 174 -0.91 -17.17 -9.11
CA LEU A 174 0.32 -16.46 -8.75
C LEU A 174 1.57 -17.35 -8.86
N ALA A 175 2.61 -16.85 -9.53
CA ALA A 175 3.88 -17.54 -9.78
C ALA A 175 3.77 -18.79 -10.70
N GLU A 176 2.71 -18.88 -11.48
CA GLU A 176 2.58 -19.86 -12.57
C GLU A 176 2.46 -19.12 -13.90
N GLU A 177 3.29 -19.48 -14.88
CA GLU A 177 3.22 -18.92 -16.23
C GLU A 177 2.04 -19.54 -16.99
N LYS A 178 0.84 -19.12 -16.65
CA LYS A 178 -0.42 -19.62 -17.20
C LYS A 178 -1.33 -18.46 -17.56
N LYS A 179 -2.28 -18.72 -18.46
CA LYS A 179 -3.37 -17.77 -18.70
C LYS A 179 -4.18 -17.55 -17.43
N ILE A 180 -4.47 -16.29 -17.15
CA ILE A 180 -5.38 -15.89 -16.10
C ILE A 180 -6.80 -16.12 -16.58
N ASN A 181 -7.62 -16.74 -15.75
CA ASN A 181 -9.02 -16.95 -16.00
C ASN A 181 -9.84 -16.44 -14.84
N ASP A 182 -10.79 -15.54 -15.12
CA ASP A 182 -11.82 -15.10 -14.19
C ASP A 182 -11.31 -14.54 -12.85
N ALA A 183 -10.24 -13.74 -12.91
CA ALA A 183 -9.71 -13.07 -11.72
C ALA A 183 -10.30 -11.66 -11.58
N SER A 184 -10.72 -11.30 -10.36
CA SER A 184 -11.35 -10.02 -10.07
C SER A 184 -10.45 -9.08 -9.26
N ILE A 185 -10.05 -7.97 -9.88
CA ILE A 185 -9.31 -6.89 -9.18
C ILE A 185 -10.19 -6.20 -8.14
N VAL A 186 -11.52 -6.17 -8.36
CA VAL A 186 -12.46 -5.51 -7.43
C VAL A 186 -12.44 -6.13 -6.03
N ASP A 187 -12.01 -7.40 -5.92
CA ASP A 187 -11.86 -8.07 -4.63
C ASP A 187 -10.67 -7.50 -3.81
N LEU A 188 -9.79 -6.72 -4.43
CA LEU A 188 -8.61 -6.14 -3.78
C LEU A 188 -8.79 -4.67 -3.37
N ILE A 189 -9.65 -3.94 -4.06
CA ILE A 189 -9.76 -2.48 -3.91
C ILE A 189 -11.20 -2.04 -3.76
N ASN A 190 -11.42 -1.11 -2.82
CA ASN A 190 -12.69 -0.42 -2.66
C ASN A 190 -12.39 1.09 -2.73
N LYS A 191 -13.21 1.84 -3.47
CA LYS A 191 -13.01 3.29 -3.63
C LYS A 191 -13.13 4.08 -2.33
N ASN A 192 -13.76 3.50 -1.31
CA ASN A 192 -13.92 4.12 0.00
C ASN A 192 -12.80 3.75 0.98
N ASP A 193 -11.87 2.84 0.59
CA ASP A 193 -10.71 2.52 1.42
C ASP A 193 -9.77 3.71 1.49
N ALA A 194 -9.13 3.92 2.65
CA ALA A 194 -8.14 4.96 2.80
C ALA A 194 -6.90 4.70 1.94
N PHE A 195 -6.40 5.74 1.29
CA PHE A 195 -5.19 5.66 0.48
C PHE A 195 -4.32 6.90 0.61
N TYR A 196 -3.05 6.73 0.33
CA TYR A 196 -2.08 7.81 0.20
C TYR A 196 -1.91 8.18 -1.28
N TYR A 197 -1.91 9.48 -1.57
CA TYR A 197 -1.62 10.03 -2.89
C TYR A 197 -0.35 10.86 -2.87
N TYR A 198 0.51 10.67 -3.86
CA TYR A 198 1.67 11.52 -4.09
C TYR A 198 2.13 11.48 -5.55
N LYS A 199 2.88 12.52 -5.99
CA LYS A 199 3.58 12.53 -7.29
C LYS A 199 4.95 11.87 -7.14
N GLY A 200 5.25 10.94 -8.06
CA GLY A 200 6.50 10.20 -8.05
C GLY A 200 6.99 9.82 -9.44
N SER A 201 7.65 8.67 -9.53
CA SER A 201 8.26 8.14 -10.75
C SER A 201 7.89 6.67 -10.99
N LEU A 202 8.27 6.15 -12.16
CA LEU A 202 8.40 4.71 -12.32
C LEU A 202 9.48 4.19 -11.36
N THR A 203 9.30 2.97 -10.87
CA THR A 203 10.27 2.31 -9.97
C THR A 203 11.28 1.45 -10.71
N THR A 204 11.14 1.35 -12.02
CA THR A 204 12.08 0.66 -12.92
C THR A 204 12.67 1.66 -13.93
N VAL A 205 13.84 1.33 -14.49
CA VAL A 205 14.50 2.13 -15.55
C VAL A 205 13.50 2.40 -16.69
N PRO A 206 13.38 3.63 -17.18
CA PRO A 206 14.25 4.81 -16.93
C PRO A 206 13.84 5.70 -15.74
N CYS A 207 13.02 5.23 -14.80
CA CYS A 207 12.58 5.95 -13.60
C CYS A 207 11.89 7.30 -13.91
N THR A 208 11.20 7.37 -15.04
CA THR A 208 10.53 8.57 -15.53
C THR A 208 9.57 9.12 -14.47
N GLU A 209 9.71 10.41 -14.19
CA GLU A 209 8.88 11.13 -13.21
C GLU A 209 7.47 11.43 -13.74
N ASN A 210 6.65 12.16 -12.98
CA ASN A 210 5.23 12.46 -13.27
C ASN A 210 4.28 11.26 -13.25
N VAL A 211 4.54 10.30 -12.37
CA VAL A 211 3.60 9.23 -12.05
C VAL A 211 2.73 9.63 -10.86
N ASN A 212 1.41 9.52 -11.02
CA ASN A 212 0.48 9.65 -9.92
C ASN A 212 0.43 8.32 -9.16
N TRP A 213 0.77 8.32 -7.88
CA TRP A 213 0.75 7.16 -7.02
C TRP A 213 -0.43 7.18 -6.07
N ILE A 214 -1.17 6.09 -6.03
CA ILE A 214 -2.16 5.76 -5.02
C ILE A 214 -1.66 4.53 -4.28
N VAL A 215 -1.41 4.64 -2.98
CA VAL A 215 -0.97 3.53 -2.13
C VAL A 215 -2.07 3.27 -1.11
N PHE A 216 -2.76 2.13 -1.23
CA PHE A 216 -3.81 1.80 -0.27
C PHE A 216 -3.22 1.56 1.12
N LYS A 217 -3.87 2.16 2.13
CA LYS A 217 -3.44 2.07 3.53
C LYS A 217 -3.65 0.67 4.09
N ASP A 218 -4.74 0.02 3.70
CA ASP A 218 -5.11 -1.29 4.21
C ASP A 218 -4.29 -2.40 3.56
N ILE A 219 -3.62 -3.18 4.41
CA ILE A 219 -2.78 -4.29 3.99
C ILE A 219 -3.66 -5.49 3.69
N ARG A 220 -3.53 -6.06 2.49
CA ARG A 220 -4.28 -7.25 2.09
C ARG A 220 -3.61 -8.51 2.64
N SER A 221 -4.43 -9.44 3.16
CA SER A 221 -3.94 -10.73 3.63
C SER A 221 -3.61 -11.66 2.46
N MET A 222 -2.57 -12.46 2.64
CA MET A 222 -2.26 -13.63 1.81
C MET A 222 -1.85 -14.80 2.70
N SER A 223 -1.87 -16.04 2.17
CA SER A 223 -1.32 -17.17 2.91
C SER A 223 0.20 -17.21 2.83
N PHE A 224 0.84 -17.81 3.83
CA PHE A 224 2.29 -18.06 3.79
C PHE A 224 2.69 -18.95 2.61
N GLU A 225 1.80 -19.86 2.19
CA GLU A 225 2.01 -20.69 1.01
C GLU A 225 2.06 -19.86 -0.28
N GLN A 226 1.12 -18.89 -0.45
CA GLN A 226 1.12 -17.97 -1.60
C GLN A 226 2.39 -17.13 -1.65
N PHE A 227 2.82 -16.60 -0.49
CA PHE A 227 4.08 -15.86 -0.40
C PHE A 227 5.28 -16.74 -0.79
N ASN A 228 5.41 -17.95 -0.21
CA ASN A 228 6.52 -18.84 -0.50
C ASN A 228 6.53 -19.29 -1.96
N LYS A 229 5.38 -19.52 -2.55
CA LYS A 229 5.24 -19.88 -3.98
C LYS A 229 5.81 -18.76 -4.84
N PHE A 230 5.43 -17.51 -4.57
CA PHE A 230 5.95 -16.35 -5.30
C PHE A 230 7.44 -16.14 -5.06
N LYS A 231 7.89 -16.18 -3.80
CA LYS A 231 9.30 -16.07 -3.45
C LYS A 231 10.16 -17.10 -4.19
N ASN A 232 9.78 -18.36 -4.11
CA ASN A 232 10.54 -19.44 -4.76
C ASN A 232 10.57 -19.29 -6.28
N TRP A 233 9.47 -18.81 -6.88
CA TRP A 233 9.41 -18.56 -8.32
C TRP A 233 10.36 -17.41 -8.72
N VAL A 234 10.35 -16.33 -7.98
CA VAL A 234 11.23 -15.19 -8.20
C VAL A 234 12.69 -15.60 -8.06
N GLU A 235 13.07 -16.28 -6.96
CA GLU A 235 14.43 -16.77 -6.71
C GLU A 235 14.92 -17.74 -7.79
N LYS A 236 14.06 -18.61 -8.28
CA LYS A 236 14.39 -19.55 -9.35
C LYS A 236 14.59 -18.86 -10.71
N SER A 237 13.78 -17.85 -10.97
CA SER A 237 13.79 -17.14 -12.27
C SER A 237 15.01 -16.22 -12.42
N ASN A 238 15.57 -15.71 -11.33
CA ASN A 238 16.76 -14.87 -11.36
C ASN A 238 17.72 -15.13 -10.20
N PRO A 239 18.51 -16.20 -10.25
CA PRO A 239 19.42 -16.56 -9.17
C PRO A 239 20.49 -15.49 -8.82
N SER A 240 20.86 -14.63 -9.79
CA SER A 240 21.86 -13.59 -9.56
C SER A 240 21.35 -12.44 -8.72
N TYR A 241 20.03 -12.18 -8.71
CA TYR A 241 19.40 -11.19 -7.86
C TYR A 241 19.17 -11.67 -6.43
N TYR A 242 19.04 -12.98 -6.23
CA TYR A 242 18.51 -13.58 -5.01
C TYR A 242 19.54 -14.28 -4.15
N GLY A 243 20.75 -14.45 -4.63
CA GLY A 243 21.86 -14.98 -3.81
C GLY A 243 22.12 -14.21 -2.52
N VAL A 244 21.43 -13.09 -2.32
CA VAL A 244 21.55 -12.19 -1.17
C VAL A 244 20.20 -11.85 -0.50
N GLY A 245 19.07 -12.38 -0.97
CA GLY A 245 17.75 -12.26 -0.30
C GLY A 245 17.00 -10.94 -0.47
N TYR A 246 17.32 -10.14 -1.49
CA TYR A 246 16.78 -8.77 -1.63
C TYR A 246 15.50 -8.61 -2.46
N GLY A 247 14.97 -9.67 -3.05
CA GLY A 247 13.82 -9.55 -3.91
C GLY A 247 14.06 -8.65 -5.13
N ASN A 248 12.98 -8.15 -5.74
CA ASN A 248 13.01 -7.26 -6.91
C ASN A 248 12.42 -5.86 -6.59
N ALA A 249 12.54 -5.41 -5.36
CA ALA A 249 12.05 -4.12 -4.92
C ALA A 249 13.14 -3.04 -5.00
N ARG A 250 12.80 -1.86 -5.52
CA ARG A 250 13.65 -0.67 -5.44
C ARG A 250 13.60 -0.11 -4.03
N GLY A 251 14.73 0.34 -3.49
CA GLY A 251 14.79 1.02 -2.19
C GLY A 251 14.05 2.35 -2.17
N PRO A 252 13.49 2.76 -1.00
CA PRO A 252 12.72 3.98 -0.88
C PRO A 252 13.56 5.23 -1.14
N LYS A 253 12.95 6.22 -1.78
CA LYS A 253 13.56 7.50 -2.13
C LYS A 253 13.08 8.61 -1.19
N LYS A 254 13.88 9.65 -1.03
CA LYS A 254 13.55 10.80 -0.17
C LYS A 254 12.33 11.55 -0.69
N LEU A 255 11.52 12.06 0.23
CA LEU A 255 10.38 12.91 -0.12
C LEU A 255 10.79 14.21 -0.82
N ASN A 256 11.95 14.76 -0.50
CA ASN A 256 12.45 16.01 -1.08
C ASN A 256 11.46 17.18 -0.99
N GLY A 257 10.77 17.30 0.15
CA GLY A 257 9.76 18.35 0.39
C GLY A 257 8.38 18.06 -0.23
N ARG A 258 8.19 16.91 -0.90
CA ARG A 258 6.85 16.50 -1.36
C ARG A 258 5.92 16.29 -0.19
N LYS A 259 4.64 16.56 -0.41
CA LYS A 259 3.55 16.17 0.49
C LYS A 259 2.99 14.82 0.06
N VAL A 260 2.51 14.08 1.04
CA VAL A 260 1.72 12.87 0.86
C VAL A 260 0.32 13.18 1.37
N TYR A 261 -0.69 13.01 0.53
CA TYR A 261 -2.08 13.28 0.88
C TYR A 261 -2.74 11.96 1.28
N ILE A 262 -3.52 11.96 2.35
CA ILE A 262 -4.29 10.78 2.76
C ILE A 262 -5.77 11.06 2.62
N GLU A 263 -6.44 10.24 1.81
CA GLU A 263 -7.87 10.29 1.50
C GLU A 263 -8.65 9.25 2.30
N ASN A 264 -9.94 9.51 2.50
CA ASN A 264 -10.87 8.60 3.20
C ASN A 264 -10.34 8.15 4.58
N PHE A 265 -9.55 9.01 5.24
CA PHE A 265 -8.96 8.71 6.53
C PHE A 265 -9.98 8.96 7.64
N GLU A 266 -10.38 7.90 8.34
CA GLU A 266 -11.11 7.99 9.60
C GLU A 266 -10.12 7.79 10.75
N GLU A 267 -10.05 8.77 11.68
CA GLU A 267 -9.31 8.59 12.92
C GLU A 267 -9.98 7.47 13.73
N GLU A 268 -9.23 6.40 14.04
CA GLU A 268 -9.68 5.44 15.04
C GLU A 268 -9.79 6.16 16.39
N ILE A 269 -11.02 6.39 16.84
CA ILE A 269 -11.28 6.90 18.19
C ILE A 269 -10.88 5.81 19.17
N THR A 270 -9.59 5.78 19.52
CA THR A 270 -9.13 4.92 20.61
C THR A 270 -9.82 5.38 21.90
N SER A 271 -10.54 4.48 22.54
CA SER A 271 -11.35 4.72 23.76
C SER A 271 -10.53 5.11 25.01
N ASN A 272 -9.33 5.63 24.85
CA ASN A 272 -8.48 6.18 25.89
C ASN A 272 -8.68 7.69 26.02
N GLY A 273 -9.88 8.11 26.43
CA GLY A 273 -10.14 9.24 27.32
C GLY A 273 -9.57 10.63 26.99
N LYS A 274 -9.33 10.98 25.71
CA LYS A 274 -9.13 12.37 25.30
C LYS A 274 -10.25 12.78 24.35
N TYR A 275 -11.23 13.47 24.91
CA TYR A 275 -12.29 14.08 24.13
C TYR A 275 -11.69 15.19 23.26
N TRP A 276 -11.47 14.93 21.98
CA TRP A 276 -11.37 15.97 20.98
C TRP A 276 -12.78 16.24 20.45
N PHE A 277 -13.18 17.50 20.53
CA PHE A 277 -14.50 17.93 20.07
C PHE A 277 -14.58 17.67 18.54
N SER A 278 -15.28 16.61 18.15
CA SER A 278 -15.79 16.54 16.78
C SER A 278 -16.72 17.74 16.58
N ILE A 279 -16.48 18.51 15.54
CA ILE A 279 -17.38 19.59 15.12
C ILE A 279 -18.67 18.91 14.62
N LEU A 280 -19.58 18.63 15.55
CA LEU A 280 -20.95 18.33 15.16
C LEU A 280 -21.50 19.58 14.45
N PRO A 281 -22.17 19.43 13.29
CA PRO A 281 -22.75 20.58 12.60
C PRO A 281 -23.70 21.30 13.56
N ILE A 282 -23.59 22.62 13.59
CA ILE A 282 -24.30 23.56 14.49
C ILE A 282 -25.83 23.35 14.51
N THR A 283 -26.36 22.56 13.62
CA THR A 283 -27.80 22.25 13.51
C THR A 283 -28.34 21.35 14.64
N THR A 284 -27.50 20.63 15.39
CA THR A 284 -27.96 19.76 16.47
C THR A 284 -28.11 20.44 17.83
N PHE A 285 -27.56 21.65 18.00
CA PHE A 285 -27.64 22.36 19.28
C PHE A 285 -28.96 23.11 19.51
N LEU A 286 -29.80 23.27 18.49
CA LEU A 286 -31.07 24.00 18.63
C LEU A 286 -32.26 23.13 19.03
N ILE A 287 -32.15 21.81 19.04
CA ILE A 287 -33.26 20.91 19.34
C ILE A 287 -33.27 20.44 20.79
N TYR A 288 -32.12 20.39 21.46
CA TYR A 288 -32.01 19.86 22.84
C TYR A 288 -32.61 20.77 23.93
N PRO A 289 -32.60 22.13 23.87
CA PRO A 289 -33.23 22.93 24.90
C PRO A 289 -34.76 22.85 24.91
N ILE A 290 -35.38 22.52 23.76
CA ILE A 290 -36.86 22.48 23.66
C ILE A 290 -37.41 21.23 24.32
N PHE A 291 -36.70 20.11 24.30
CA PHE A 291 -37.16 18.87 24.93
C PHE A 291 -37.06 18.89 26.46
N ILE A 292 -36.09 19.60 27.02
CA ILE A 292 -35.95 19.70 28.49
C ILE A 292 -37.03 20.62 29.04
N PHE A 293 -37.44 21.65 28.32
CA PHE A 293 -38.53 22.53 28.78
C PHE A 293 -39.91 21.84 28.70
N TYR A 294 -40.13 20.95 27.77
CA TYR A 294 -41.38 20.19 27.66
C TYR A 294 -41.50 19.09 28.71
N TYR A 295 -40.40 18.48 29.10
CA TYR A 295 -40.40 17.43 30.14
C TYR A 295 -40.57 18.00 31.55
N HIS A 296 -40.11 19.22 31.81
CA HIS A 296 -40.26 19.85 33.15
C HIS A 296 -41.65 20.47 33.35
N SER A 297 -42.41 20.81 32.30
CA SER A 297 -43.77 21.35 32.41
C SER A 297 -44.82 20.27 32.59
N SER A 298 -44.51 19.00 32.31
CA SER A 298 -45.47 17.86 32.42
C SER A 298 -45.42 17.19 33.80
N ILE A 299 -44.51 17.57 34.70
CA ILE A 299 -44.39 16.98 36.05
C ILE A 299 -45.01 17.86 37.13
N LYS A 300 -45.54 19.04 36.74
CA LYS A 300 -46.26 19.93 37.69
C LYS A 300 -47.75 20.10 37.28
N LYS A 301 -48.44 19.00 37.18
CA LYS A 301 -49.92 18.95 37.28
C LYS A 301 -50.33 17.67 38.00
#